data_efd8b86415756b71d2077ebff272e6d6
#
_entry.id   efd8b86415756b71d2077ebff272e6d6
#
_cell.length_a   1.000
_cell.length_b   1.000
_cell.length_c   1.000
_cell.angle_alpha   90.00
_cell.angle_beta   90.00
_cell.angle_gamma   90.00
#
_symmetry.space_group_name_H-M   'P 1'
#
loop_
_entity.id
_entity.type
_entity.pdbx_description
1 polymer ?
#
loop_
_entity_poly.entity_id
_entity_poly.type
_entity_poly.pdbx_seq_one_letter_code
_entity_poly.pdbx_strand_id
1 'polypeptide(L)'
;ESVFNGLKKIKNMKCKKVLIHDAARPCPSKEIIKTLLAKLTRNDAVIPTIKVNDATKRVSENIIFKNIQRNSLRFAQTPQGFTYKKIFNKHKENKHTFFDDDSSLFTKLGERVVSINGSKKNLKITDKEDLDIFKSLKKGKFYTGIGFDVHKLVKKRKLYLGGVKIPFRLGLEGHSDADPVLHAIIDSLLGACKLGDIGKLFSDKNKKYKNIRSTILLKRVIF
;
A
#
# COMPACT_ATOMS: atom_id res chain seq x y z
N GLU A 1 -0.52 -29.18 0.88
CA GLU A 1 -0.66 -29.56 2.30
C GLU A 1 -0.97 -28.36 3.19
N SER A 2 -0.21 -27.25 3.14
CA SER A 2 -0.41 -26.07 4.01
C SER A 2 -1.80 -25.43 3.86
N VAL A 3 -2.29 -25.26 2.63
CA VAL A 3 -3.63 -24.72 2.34
C VAL A 3 -4.71 -25.60 2.95
N PHE A 4 -4.65 -26.91 2.76
CA PHE A 4 -5.63 -27.83 3.32
C PHE A 4 -5.66 -27.81 4.85
N ASN A 5 -4.50 -27.70 5.49
CA ASN A 5 -4.41 -27.57 6.94
C ASN A 5 -5.04 -26.25 7.43
N GLY A 6 -4.83 -25.15 6.71
CA GLY A 6 -5.52 -23.88 6.95
C GLY A 6 -7.04 -24.00 6.81
N LEU A 7 -7.50 -24.63 5.74
CA LEU A 7 -8.94 -24.86 5.51
C LEU A 7 -9.58 -25.71 6.62
N LYS A 8 -8.89 -26.73 7.14
CA LYS A 8 -9.38 -27.53 8.29
C LYS A 8 -9.57 -26.66 9.55
N LYS A 9 -8.63 -25.75 9.83
CA LYS A 9 -8.69 -24.88 11.01
C LYS A 9 -9.91 -23.96 11.01
N ILE A 10 -10.36 -23.49 9.85
CA ILE A 10 -11.51 -22.59 9.72
C ILE A 10 -12.84 -23.34 9.52
N LYS A 11 -12.85 -24.67 9.53
CA LYS A 11 -14.05 -25.49 9.28
C LYS A 11 -15.25 -25.09 10.15
N ASN A 12 -15.01 -24.77 11.42
CA ASN A 12 -16.06 -24.44 12.40
C ASN A 12 -16.46 -22.96 12.40
N MET A 13 -15.81 -22.11 11.59
CA MET A 13 -16.04 -20.65 11.55
C MET A 13 -17.23 -20.23 10.68
N LYS A 14 -18.07 -21.16 10.20
CA LYS A 14 -19.21 -20.89 9.27
C LYS A 14 -18.80 -20.06 8.03
N CYS A 15 -17.55 -20.21 7.60
CA CYS A 15 -16.99 -19.48 6.47
C CYS A 15 -17.63 -19.93 5.16
N LYS A 16 -18.16 -18.98 4.36
CA LYS A 16 -18.76 -19.27 3.05
C LYS A 16 -17.78 -19.08 1.90
N LYS A 17 -16.89 -18.11 2.03
CA LYS A 17 -15.90 -17.74 1.02
C LYS A 17 -14.51 -17.71 1.65
N VAL A 18 -13.49 -18.10 0.92
CA VAL A 18 -12.11 -18.08 1.36
C VAL A 18 -11.24 -17.46 0.27
N LEU A 19 -10.25 -16.69 0.70
CA LEU A 19 -9.18 -16.18 -0.16
C LEU A 19 -7.88 -16.87 0.25
N ILE A 20 -7.25 -17.55 -0.69
CA ILE A 20 -5.95 -18.20 -0.51
C ILE A 20 -4.88 -17.29 -1.11
N HIS A 21 -3.86 -16.97 -0.32
CA HIS A 21 -2.88 -15.97 -0.71
C HIS A 21 -1.45 -16.40 -0.42
N ASP A 22 -0.56 -16.18 -1.39
CA ASP A 22 0.88 -16.36 -1.23
C ASP A 22 1.45 -15.32 -0.26
N ALA A 23 2.07 -15.75 0.82
CA ALA A 23 2.79 -14.85 1.73
C ALA A 23 3.91 -14.06 1.01
N ALA A 24 4.44 -14.61 -0.07
CA ALA A 24 5.43 -13.96 -0.93
C ALA A 24 4.88 -12.81 -1.80
N ARG A 25 3.58 -12.49 -1.76
CA ARG A 25 2.98 -11.35 -2.46
C ARG A 25 2.50 -10.28 -1.47
N PRO A 26 3.36 -9.36 -1.06
CA PRO A 26 3.05 -8.42 0.03
C PRO A 26 2.11 -7.26 -0.36
N CYS A 27 1.70 -7.15 -1.64
CA CYS A 27 0.94 -6.01 -2.16
C CYS A 27 -0.38 -6.38 -2.87
N PRO A 28 -1.28 -7.18 -2.28
CA PRO A 28 -2.63 -7.36 -2.83
C PRO A 28 -3.41 -6.05 -2.69
N SER A 29 -4.01 -5.56 -3.79
CA SER A 29 -4.79 -4.33 -3.72
C SER A 29 -6.18 -4.58 -3.13
N LYS A 30 -6.73 -3.55 -2.47
CA LYS A 30 -8.11 -3.59 -1.94
C LYS A 30 -9.13 -3.83 -3.05
N GLU A 31 -8.88 -3.32 -4.26
CA GLU A 31 -9.75 -3.46 -5.43
C GLU A 31 -9.81 -4.92 -5.90
N ILE A 32 -8.67 -5.61 -5.96
CA ILE A 32 -8.62 -7.04 -6.29
C ILE A 32 -9.44 -7.84 -5.27
N ILE A 33 -9.25 -7.59 -3.97
CA ILE A 33 -9.99 -8.29 -2.91
C ILE A 33 -11.51 -8.04 -3.03
N LYS A 34 -11.92 -6.79 -3.21
CA LYS A 34 -13.34 -6.44 -3.40
C LYS A 34 -13.95 -7.13 -4.63
N THR A 35 -13.21 -7.13 -5.75
CA THR A 35 -13.68 -7.74 -7.01
C THR A 35 -13.80 -9.26 -6.86
N LEU A 36 -12.84 -9.92 -6.21
CA LEU A 36 -12.92 -11.35 -5.91
C LEU A 36 -14.17 -11.69 -5.10
N LEU A 37 -14.39 -10.98 -3.98
CA LEU A 37 -15.53 -11.22 -3.10
C LEU A 37 -16.87 -10.96 -3.81
N ALA A 38 -16.96 -9.96 -4.66
CA ALA A 38 -18.13 -9.66 -5.47
C ALA A 38 -18.40 -10.76 -6.51
N LYS A 39 -17.38 -11.22 -7.25
CA LYS A 39 -17.54 -12.28 -8.26
C LYS A 39 -17.85 -13.66 -7.63
N LEU A 40 -17.36 -13.93 -6.42
CA LEU A 40 -17.68 -15.16 -5.65
C LEU A 40 -19.14 -15.24 -5.18
N THR A 41 -19.98 -14.26 -5.42
CA THR A 41 -21.42 -14.38 -5.18
C THR A 41 -22.11 -15.28 -6.21
N ARG A 42 -21.51 -15.42 -7.41
CA ARG A 42 -22.08 -16.15 -8.55
C ARG A 42 -21.12 -17.20 -9.14
N ASN A 43 -19.94 -17.38 -8.56
CA ASN A 43 -18.92 -18.28 -9.06
C ASN A 43 -18.22 -18.98 -7.89
N ASP A 44 -17.82 -20.24 -8.09
CA ASP A 44 -17.16 -21.04 -7.06
C ASP A 44 -15.65 -20.81 -6.98
N ALA A 45 -15.03 -20.37 -8.08
CA ALA A 45 -13.61 -20.05 -8.17
C ALA A 45 -13.37 -18.81 -9.00
N VAL A 46 -12.60 -17.86 -8.46
CA VAL A 46 -12.24 -16.58 -9.12
C VAL A 46 -10.79 -16.27 -8.80
N ILE A 47 -10.00 -15.97 -9.83
CA ILE A 47 -8.58 -15.66 -9.67
C ILE A 47 -8.16 -14.38 -10.39
N PRO A 48 -7.21 -13.59 -9.87
CA PRO A 48 -6.63 -12.49 -10.61
C PRO A 48 -5.58 -13.01 -11.59
N THR A 49 -5.55 -12.44 -12.79
CA THR A 49 -4.56 -12.78 -13.81
C THR A 49 -4.01 -11.54 -14.49
N ILE A 50 -2.78 -11.61 -14.99
CA ILE A 50 -2.18 -10.59 -15.84
C ILE A 50 -1.82 -11.16 -17.21
N LYS A 51 -1.85 -10.30 -18.24
CA LYS A 51 -1.49 -10.69 -19.62
C LYS A 51 0.01 -11.01 -19.69
N VAL A 52 0.35 -11.99 -20.51
CA VAL A 52 1.73 -12.26 -20.94
C VAL A 52 2.07 -11.29 -22.06
N ASN A 53 3.05 -10.42 -21.84
CA ASN A 53 3.45 -9.41 -22.82
C ASN A 53 4.56 -9.90 -23.78
N ASP A 54 5.44 -10.76 -23.28
CA ASP A 54 6.58 -11.24 -24.04
C ASP A 54 6.23 -12.46 -24.90
N ALA A 55 7.03 -12.70 -25.94
CA ALA A 55 6.90 -13.87 -26.79
C ALA A 55 7.20 -15.14 -25.98
N THR A 56 6.22 -16.04 -25.91
CA THR A 56 6.31 -17.27 -25.10
C THR A 56 6.74 -18.44 -25.96
N LYS A 57 7.71 -19.18 -25.49
CA LYS A 57 8.32 -20.33 -26.19
C LYS A 57 8.14 -21.59 -25.35
N ARG A 58 7.97 -22.72 -25.99
CA ARG A 58 8.15 -24.03 -25.37
C ARG A 58 9.57 -24.50 -25.61
N VAL A 59 10.24 -24.90 -24.51
CA VAL A 59 11.66 -25.28 -24.51
C VAL A 59 11.78 -26.70 -23.97
N SER A 60 12.70 -27.49 -24.55
CA SER A 60 13.20 -28.76 -24.04
C SER A 60 14.70 -28.77 -24.16
N GLU A 61 15.45 -29.13 -23.12
CA GLU A 61 16.93 -29.23 -23.16
C GLU A 61 17.61 -27.98 -23.75
N ASN A 62 17.12 -26.78 -23.37
CA ASN A 62 17.56 -25.48 -23.88
C ASN A 62 17.28 -25.22 -25.38
N ILE A 63 16.54 -26.09 -26.10
CA ILE A 63 16.14 -25.90 -27.49
C ILE A 63 14.70 -25.41 -27.56
N ILE A 64 14.47 -24.30 -28.26
CA ILE A 64 13.15 -23.78 -28.55
C ILE A 64 12.53 -24.58 -29.68
N PHE A 65 11.43 -25.28 -29.44
CA PHE A 65 10.77 -26.10 -30.46
C PHE A 65 9.35 -25.62 -30.80
N LYS A 66 8.75 -24.70 -30.04
CA LYS A 66 7.40 -24.19 -30.33
C LYS A 66 7.18 -22.76 -29.86
N ASN A 67 6.55 -21.95 -30.71
CA ASN A 67 6.00 -20.66 -30.30
C ASN A 67 4.59 -20.88 -29.69
N ILE A 68 4.28 -20.20 -28.58
CA ILE A 68 2.96 -20.27 -27.98
C ILE A 68 2.27 -18.92 -28.18
N GLN A 69 1.02 -18.94 -28.60
CA GLN A 69 0.23 -17.72 -28.78
C GLN A 69 -0.04 -17.07 -27.41
N ARG A 70 0.65 -15.97 -27.12
CA ARG A 70 0.56 -15.26 -25.81
C ARG A 70 -0.84 -14.71 -25.50
N ASN A 71 -1.67 -14.47 -26.52
CA ASN A 71 -3.02 -13.91 -26.32
C ASN A 71 -3.92 -14.82 -25.48
N SER A 72 -3.73 -16.14 -25.53
CA SER A 72 -4.45 -17.13 -24.72
C SER A 72 -3.82 -17.37 -23.34
N LEU A 73 -2.62 -16.84 -23.09
CA LEU A 73 -1.89 -17.06 -21.86
C LEU A 73 -2.13 -15.92 -20.85
N ARG A 74 -2.13 -16.32 -19.59
CA ARG A 74 -2.19 -15.41 -18.45
C ARG A 74 -1.26 -15.92 -17.34
N PHE A 75 -0.64 -14.99 -16.62
CA PHE A 75 -0.01 -15.32 -15.34
C PHE A 75 -1.07 -15.24 -14.24
N ALA A 76 -1.28 -16.34 -13.55
CA ALA A 76 -2.15 -16.40 -12.38
C ALA A 76 -1.49 -15.71 -11.18
N GLN A 77 -2.29 -15.00 -10.41
CA GLN A 77 -1.85 -14.36 -9.17
C GLN A 77 -2.72 -14.81 -8.00
N THR A 78 -2.27 -14.49 -6.80
CA THR A 78 -3.07 -14.60 -5.58
C THR A 78 -3.34 -13.20 -5.00
N PRO A 79 -4.41 -12.98 -4.17
CA PRO A 79 -5.28 -13.99 -3.60
C PRO A 79 -6.20 -14.65 -4.63
N GLN A 80 -6.37 -15.98 -4.53
CA GLN A 80 -7.36 -16.73 -5.28
C GLN A 80 -8.60 -16.94 -4.40
N GLY A 81 -9.77 -16.67 -4.95
CA GLY A 81 -11.03 -16.73 -4.21
C GLY A 81 -11.84 -17.97 -4.54
N PHE A 82 -12.41 -18.59 -3.49
CA PHE A 82 -13.19 -19.82 -3.62
C PHE A 82 -14.39 -19.85 -2.68
N THR A 83 -15.45 -20.57 -3.10
CA THR A 83 -16.48 -21.05 -2.18
C THR A 83 -15.85 -22.07 -1.24
N TYR A 84 -15.89 -21.81 0.08
CA TYR A 84 -15.18 -22.63 1.08
C TYR A 84 -15.48 -24.13 0.96
N LYS A 85 -16.77 -24.52 0.89
CA LYS A 85 -17.18 -25.92 0.80
C LYS A 85 -16.59 -26.63 -0.42
N LYS A 86 -16.54 -25.94 -1.57
CA LYS A 86 -16.01 -26.48 -2.83
C LYS A 86 -14.50 -26.74 -2.74
N ILE A 87 -13.72 -25.72 -2.39
CA ILE A 87 -12.26 -25.87 -2.31
C ILE A 87 -11.84 -26.87 -1.23
N PHE A 88 -12.55 -26.89 -0.09
CA PHE A 88 -12.28 -27.85 0.98
C PHE A 88 -12.46 -29.30 0.50
N ASN A 89 -13.59 -29.61 -0.18
CA ASN A 89 -13.85 -30.95 -0.70
C ASN A 89 -12.82 -31.34 -1.76
N LYS A 90 -12.48 -30.44 -2.68
CA LYS A 90 -11.47 -30.71 -3.72
C LYS A 90 -10.10 -31.04 -3.13
N HIS A 91 -9.66 -30.31 -2.12
CA HIS A 91 -8.42 -30.66 -1.39
C HIS A 91 -8.52 -31.99 -0.66
N LYS A 92 -9.70 -32.33 -0.10
CA LYS A 92 -9.92 -33.58 0.60
C LYS A 92 -9.83 -34.77 -0.37
N GLU A 93 -10.42 -34.64 -1.55
CA GLU A 93 -10.50 -35.70 -2.57
C GLU A 93 -9.17 -35.89 -3.32
N ASN A 94 -8.35 -34.86 -3.44
CA ASN A 94 -7.13 -34.84 -4.24
C ASN A 94 -5.84 -34.70 -3.41
N LYS A 95 -5.78 -35.32 -2.22
CA LYS A 95 -4.66 -35.17 -1.27
C LYS A 95 -3.28 -35.55 -1.82
N HIS A 96 -3.22 -36.49 -2.76
CA HIS A 96 -1.96 -37.00 -3.31
C HIS A 96 -1.64 -36.52 -4.71
N THR A 97 -2.40 -35.55 -5.22
CA THR A 97 -2.22 -35.01 -6.56
C THR A 97 -1.48 -33.67 -6.46
N PHE A 98 -0.45 -33.50 -7.29
CA PHE A 98 0.25 -32.23 -7.41
C PHE A 98 -0.53 -31.27 -8.32
N PHE A 99 -0.65 -30.04 -7.87
CA PHE A 99 -1.27 -28.93 -8.59
C PHE A 99 -0.37 -27.69 -8.50
N ASP A 100 -0.29 -26.93 -9.59
CA ASP A 100 0.52 -25.71 -9.63
C ASP A 100 -0.06 -24.62 -8.72
N ASP A 101 -1.41 -24.54 -8.66
CA ASP A 101 -2.15 -23.64 -7.77
C ASP A 101 -3.52 -24.21 -7.40
N ASP A 102 -4.21 -23.56 -6.47
CA ASP A 102 -5.51 -24.02 -5.98
C ASP A 102 -6.61 -23.97 -7.05
N SER A 103 -6.50 -23.07 -8.04
CA SER A 103 -7.45 -22.98 -9.16
C SER A 103 -7.38 -24.20 -10.09
N SER A 104 -6.23 -24.85 -10.17
CA SER A 104 -6.02 -26.05 -10.97
C SER A 104 -6.87 -27.23 -10.50
N LEU A 105 -7.26 -27.26 -9.22
CA LEU A 105 -8.21 -28.23 -8.69
C LEU A 105 -9.60 -28.17 -9.35
N PHE A 106 -9.98 -26.99 -9.85
CA PHE A 106 -11.25 -26.81 -10.55
C PHE A 106 -11.10 -27.12 -12.04
N THR A 107 -10.08 -26.57 -12.70
CA THR A 107 -9.90 -26.70 -14.17
C THR A 107 -9.64 -28.14 -14.59
N LYS A 108 -8.83 -28.91 -13.83
CA LYS A 108 -8.58 -30.33 -14.13
C LYS A 108 -9.85 -31.21 -14.05
N LEU A 109 -10.84 -30.78 -13.27
CA LEU A 109 -12.13 -31.44 -13.16
C LEU A 109 -13.21 -30.86 -14.09
N GLY A 110 -12.82 -30.02 -15.06
CA GLY A 110 -13.73 -29.40 -16.02
C GLY A 110 -14.60 -28.28 -15.43
N GLU A 111 -14.34 -27.84 -14.19
CA GLU A 111 -15.13 -26.78 -13.57
C GLU A 111 -14.60 -25.39 -13.94
N ARG A 112 -15.50 -24.43 -13.98
CA ARG A 112 -15.22 -23.07 -14.40
C ARG A 112 -14.47 -22.27 -13.34
N VAL A 113 -13.35 -21.69 -13.75
CA VAL A 113 -12.62 -20.65 -12.98
C VAL A 113 -12.76 -19.32 -13.68
N VAL A 114 -13.21 -18.29 -12.98
CA VAL A 114 -13.38 -16.96 -13.53
C VAL A 114 -12.11 -16.15 -13.32
N SER A 115 -11.59 -15.56 -14.38
CA SER A 115 -10.45 -14.64 -14.33
C SER A 115 -10.92 -13.20 -14.13
N ILE A 116 -10.23 -12.45 -13.27
CA ILE A 116 -10.34 -10.99 -13.11
C ILE A 116 -8.99 -10.33 -13.43
N ASN A 117 -9.01 -9.02 -13.66
CA ASN A 117 -7.77 -8.28 -13.88
C ASN A 117 -6.94 -8.25 -12.60
N GLY A 118 -5.72 -8.74 -12.68
CA GLY A 118 -4.68 -8.63 -11.67
C GLY A 118 -3.89 -7.32 -11.78
N SER A 119 -2.78 -7.24 -11.09
CA SER A 119 -1.90 -6.07 -11.09
C SER A 119 -0.43 -6.47 -11.14
N LYS A 120 0.37 -5.79 -11.97
CA LYS A 120 1.84 -5.95 -11.97
C LYS A 120 2.46 -5.57 -10.62
N LYS A 121 1.81 -4.67 -9.86
CA LYS A 121 2.26 -4.30 -8.50
C LYS A 121 2.07 -5.43 -7.48
N ASN A 122 1.23 -6.43 -7.77
CA ASN A 122 1.03 -7.63 -6.95
C ASN A 122 2.12 -8.68 -7.28
N LEU A 123 3.37 -8.23 -7.20
CA LEU A 123 4.58 -9.01 -7.46
C LEU A 123 4.69 -10.17 -6.47
N LYS A 124 5.16 -11.32 -6.93
CA LYS A 124 5.61 -12.42 -6.07
C LYS A 124 7.11 -12.28 -5.86
N ILE A 125 7.56 -12.19 -4.63
CA ILE A 125 8.98 -12.13 -4.29
C ILE A 125 9.50 -13.55 -4.25
N THR A 126 10.26 -13.95 -5.27
CA THR A 126 10.84 -15.28 -5.44
C THR A 126 12.36 -15.27 -5.31
N ASP A 127 12.98 -14.14 -5.59
CA ASP A 127 14.43 -13.96 -5.55
C ASP A 127 14.81 -12.55 -5.03
N LYS A 128 16.11 -12.26 -5.04
CA LYS A 128 16.64 -10.99 -4.55
C LYS A 128 16.26 -9.81 -5.45
N GLU A 129 16.18 -10.03 -6.76
CA GLU A 129 15.81 -8.98 -7.73
C GLU A 129 14.36 -8.55 -7.51
N ASP A 130 13.44 -9.50 -7.31
CA ASP A 130 12.05 -9.22 -6.95
C ASP A 130 11.96 -8.40 -5.65
N LEU A 131 12.79 -8.72 -4.65
CA LEU A 131 12.85 -7.98 -3.39
C LEU A 131 13.31 -6.53 -3.60
N ASP A 132 14.30 -6.32 -4.46
CA ASP A 132 14.81 -4.96 -4.74
C ASP A 132 13.79 -4.14 -5.55
N ILE A 133 13.08 -4.76 -6.50
CA ILE A 133 11.93 -4.15 -7.18
C ILE A 133 10.85 -3.78 -6.16
N PHE A 134 10.50 -4.68 -5.24
CA PHE A 134 9.51 -4.41 -4.20
C PHE A 134 9.91 -3.25 -3.30
N LYS A 135 11.17 -3.20 -2.86
CA LYS A 135 11.70 -2.07 -2.08
C LYS A 135 11.60 -0.75 -2.84
N SER A 136 11.90 -0.76 -4.14
CA SER A 136 11.79 0.43 -4.99
C SER A 136 10.35 0.91 -5.16
N LEU A 137 9.38 0.00 -5.25
CA LEU A 137 7.95 0.31 -5.29
C LEU A 137 7.43 0.90 -3.97
N LYS A 138 8.06 0.54 -2.85
CA LYS A 138 7.74 1.05 -1.50
C LYS A 138 8.53 2.29 -1.10
N LYS A 139 9.55 2.68 -1.86
CA LYS A 139 10.21 3.97 -1.64
C LYS A 139 9.16 5.07 -1.80
N GLY A 140 8.69 5.60 -0.67
CA GLY A 140 7.84 6.78 -0.64
C GLY A 140 8.54 7.90 -1.42
N LYS A 141 7.79 8.79 -2.04
CA LYS A 141 8.38 10.01 -2.59
C LYS A 141 8.96 10.77 -1.40
N PHE A 142 10.27 10.90 -1.35
CA PHE A 142 10.94 11.77 -0.40
C PHE A 142 10.84 13.20 -0.93
N TYR A 143 10.37 14.08 -0.06
CA TYR A 143 10.36 15.49 -0.31
C TYR A 143 11.32 16.14 0.68
N THR A 144 12.10 17.10 0.22
CA THR A 144 13.01 17.87 1.06
C THR A 144 12.60 19.32 1.03
N GLY A 145 12.70 19.98 2.15
CA GLY A 145 12.46 21.40 2.27
C GLY A 145 13.36 22.02 3.33
N ILE A 146 13.66 23.30 3.16
CA ILE A 146 14.42 24.10 4.12
C ILE A 146 13.46 25.13 4.69
N GLY A 147 13.52 25.35 6.00
CA GLY A 147 12.85 26.43 6.69
C GLY A 147 13.86 27.21 7.52
N PHE A 148 13.71 28.51 7.52
CA PHE A 148 14.54 29.43 8.27
C PHE A 148 13.67 30.57 8.80
N ASP A 149 13.85 30.94 10.08
CA ASP A 149 13.11 32.02 10.69
C ASP A 149 13.96 32.76 11.72
N VAL A 150 13.79 34.09 11.79
CA VAL A 150 14.52 34.97 12.71
C VAL A 150 13.56 35.98 13.33
N HIS A 151 13.61 36.11 14.64
CA HIS A 151 12.83 37.08 15.37
C HIS A 151 13.71 37.87 16.34
N LYS A 152 13.39 39.17 16.52
CA LYS A 152 14.08 40.03 17.47
C LYS A 152 13.66 39.73 18.90
N LEU A 153 14.62 39.68 19.84
CA LEU A 153 14.38 39.61 21.26
C LEU A 153 13.89 40.94 21.80
N VAL A 154 12.75 40.97 22.46
CA VAL A 154 12.14 42.17 23.05
C VAL A 154 11.68 41.96 24.48
N LYS A 155 11.55 43.05 25.24
CA LYS A 155 10.98 43.02 26.60
C LYS A 155 9.46 42.74 26.58
N LYS A 156 8.91 42.30 27.72
CA LYS A 156 7.47 42.12 27.93
C LYS A 156 6.81 41.04 27.07
N ARG A 157 7.58 40.18 26.42
CA ARG A 157 7.07 38.98 25.73
C ARG A 157 7.63 37.71 26.35
N LYS A 158 6.86 36.64 26.24
CA LYS A 158 7.26 35.27 26.66
C LYS A 158 8.10 34.66 25.55
N LEU A 159 9.15 33.93 25.90
CA LEU A 159 9.95 33.17 24.95
C LEU A 159 9.34 31.78 24.75
N TYR A 160 9.09 31.42 23.48
CA TYR A 160 8.69 30.08 23.07
C TYR A 160 9.68 29.55 22.04
N LEU A 161 10.13 28.31 22.24
CA LEU A 161 11.01 27.60 21.29
C LEU A 161 10.53 26.15 21.18
N GLY A 162 10.17 25.71 19.96
CA GLY A 162 9.66 24.37 19.70
C GLY A 162 8.34 24.05 20.45
N GLY A 163 7.51 25.06 20.71
CA GLY A 163 6.27 24.93 21.47
C GLY A 163 6.43 24.97 22.99
N VAL A 164 7.67 24.99 23.49
CA VAL A 164 7.98 25.03 24.92
C VAL A 164 8.21 26.46 25.39
N LYS A 165 7.58 26.85 26.51
CA LYS A 165 7.84 28.13 27.14
C LYS A 165 9.17 28.10 27.88
N ILE A 166 10.09 28.97 27.50
CA ILE A 166 11.40 29.11 28.13
C ILE A 166 11.34 30.22 29.19
N PRO A 167 11.76 29.97 30.44
CA PRO A 167 11.82 31.00 31.47
C PRO A 167 13.00 31.96 31.21
N PHE A 168 12.72 33.01 30.46
CA PHE A 168 13.72 34.05 30.14
C PHE A 168 13.12 35.44 30.19
N ARG A 169 13.94 36.46 30.49
CA ARG A 169 13.51 37.85 30.70
C ARG A 169 13.04 38.55 29.41
N LEU A 170 13.41 38.03 28.25
CA LEU A 170 13.01 38.55 26.94
C LEU A 170 12.22 37.47 26.21
N GLY A 171 11.39 37.88 25.27
CA GLY A 171 10.71 36.97 24.33
C GLY A 171 10.89 37.49 22.91
N LEU A 172 10.35 36.75 21.93
CA LEU A 172 10.49 37.08 20.51
C LEU A 172 9.35 37.95 20.01
N GLU A 173 9.68 38.93 19.19
CA GLU A 173 8.73 39.83 18.53
C GLU A 173 8.08 39.14 17.34
N GLY A 174 6.77 39.21 17.20
CA GLY A 174 6.02 38.66 16.07
C GLY A 174 4.53 38.70 16.28
N HIS A 175 3.79 38.37 15.21
CA HIS A 175 2.31 38.39 15.20
C HIS A 175 1.69 37.27 16.03
N SER A 176 2.30 36.08 16.00
CA SER A 176 1.95 34.89 16.79
C SER A 176 2.69 34.88 18.14
N ASP A 177 2.92 33.73 18.73
CA ASP A 177 3.85 33.53 19.84
C ASP A 177 5.33 33.64 19.43
N ALA A 178 5.59 33.89 18.14
CA ALA A 178 6.91 34.09 17.53
C ALA A 178 7.92 32.97 17.84
N ASP A 179 7.48 31.71 17.73
CA ASP A 179 8.31 30.53 17.91
C ASP A 179 9.09 30.23 16.62
N PRO A 180 10.38 30.61 16.49
CA PRO A 180 11.10 30.48 15.23
C PRO A 180 11.39 29.03 14.86
N VAL A 181 11.45 28.13 15.85
CA VAL A 181 11.67 26.71 15.59
C VAL A 181 10.46 26.11 14.87
N LEU A 182 9.25 26.41 15.37
CA LEU A 182 8.03 25.91 14.73
C LEU A 182 7.76 26.59 13.39
N HIS A 183 8.08 27.89 13.24
CA HIS A 183 7.95 28.59 11.96
C HIS A 183 8.89 27.99 10.89
N ALA A 184 10.15 27.74 11.24
CA ALA A 184 11.09 27.09 10.34
C ALA A 184 10.66 25.67 9.96
N ILE A 185 10.09 24.89 10.89
CA ILE A 185 9.51 23.56 10.60
C ILE A 185 8.33 23.71 9.63
N ILE A 186 7.43 24.65 9.85
CA ILE A 186 6.28 24.89 8.96
C ILE A 186 6.78 25.25 7.55
N ASP A 187 7.74 26.16 7.43
CA ASP A 187 8.30 26.57 6.13
C ASP A 187 8.99 25.41 5.42
N SER A 188 9.74 24.59 6.15
CA SER A 188 10.37 23.40 5.55
C SER A 188 9.33 22.40 5.02
N LEU A 189 8.23 22.17 5.74
CA LEU A 189 7.14 21.29 5.31
C LEU A 189 6.41 21.86 4.08
N LEU A 190 6.05 23.14 4.12
CA LEU A 190 5.39 23.83 3.01
C LEU A 190 6.28 23.86 1.76
N GLY A 191 7.55 24.16 1.92
CA GLY A 191 8.54 24.15 0.84
C GLY A 191 8.72 22.77 0.23
N ALA A 192 8.83 21.71 1.04
CA ALA A 192 8.91 20.34 0.59
C ALA A 192 7.67 19.93 -0.25
N CYS A 193 6.48 20.41 0.13
CA CYS A 193 5.22 20.16 -0.57
C CYS A 193 4.92 21.15 -1.71
N LYS A 194 5.80 22.13 -1.98
CA LYS A 194 5.59 23.21 -2.97
C LYS A 194 4.35 24.06 -2.69
N LEU A 195 3.99 24.25 -1.43
CA LEU A 195 2.82 25.01 -0.98
C LEU A 195 3.14 26.48 -0.59
N GLY A 196 4.38 26.91 -0.77
CA GLY A 196 4.85 28.24 -0.43
C GLY A 196 5.44 28.30 0.98
N ASP A 197 5.07 29.33 1.75
CA ASP A 197 5.61 29.65 3.07
C ASP A 197 4.51 29.95 4.09
N ILE A 198 4.90 30.06 5.37
CA ILE A 198 3.99 30.36 6.48
C ILE A 198 3.24 31.67 6.29
N GLY A 199 3.88 32.69 5.71
CA GLY A 199 3.26 34.02 5.49
C GLY A 199 2.14 33.99 4.46
N LYS A 200 2.24 33.14 3.43
CA LYS A 200 1.17 32.91 2.44
C LYS A 200 -0.03 32.23 3.06
N LEU A 201 0.19 31.24 3.92
CA LEU A 201 -0.89 30.44 4.51
C LEU A 201 -1.52 31.12 5.72
N PHE A 202 -0.73 31.83 6.53
CA PHE A 202 -1.13 32.47 7.79
C PHE A 202 -0.69 33.93 7.83
N SER A 203 -1.25 34.75 6.93
CA SER A 203 -0.88 36.16 6.77
C SER A 203 -0.95 36.94 8.09
N ASP A 204 0.07 37.73 8.39
CA ASP A 204 0.15 38.66 9.53
C ASP A 204 -0.93 39.74 9.52
N LYS A 205 -1.50 40.04 8.33
CA LYS A 205 -2.62 40.96 8.20
C LYS A 205 -3.93 40.41 8.77
N ASN A 206 -4.02 39.09 8.98
CA ASN A 206 -5.24 38.44 9.47
C ASN A 206 -5.25 38.42 11.00
N LYS A 207 -6.14 39.22 11.61
CA LYS A 207 -6.32 39.33 13.07
C LYS A 207 -6.59 37.98 13.76
N LYS A 208 -7.09 36.97 13.04
CA LYS A 208 -7.34 35.61 13.52
C LYS A 208 -6.07 34.91 14.02
N TYR A 209 -4.91 35.29 13.52
CA TYR A 209 -3.63 34.69 13.87
C TYR A 209 -2.83 35.52 14.90
N LYS A 210 -3.37 36.66 15.33
CA LYS A 210 -2.72 37.47 16.35
C LYS A 210 -2.62 36.71 17.68
N ASN A 211 -1.41 36.63 18.23
CA ASN A 211 -1.07 35.91 19.47
C ASN A 211 -1.41 34.41 19.47
N ILE A 212 -1.66 33.80 18.31
CA ILE A 212 -1.90 32.36 18.18
C ILE A 212 -0.63 31.57 18.55
N ARG A 213 -0.80 30.38 19.11
CA ARG A 213 0.31 29.46 19.34
C ARG A 213 0.76 28.81 18.04
N SER A 214 2.07 28.85 17.74
CA SER A 214 2.64 28.26 16.54
C SER A 214 2.44 26.75 16.47
N THR A 215 2.24 26.07 17.59
CA THR A 215 1.81 24.67 17.64
C THR A 215 0.46 24.42 16.97
N ILE A 216 -0.46 25.41 16.99
CA ILE A 216 -1.76 25.34 16.31
C ILE A 216 -1.57 25.51 14.80
N LEU A 217 -0.66 26.42 14.39
CA LEU A 217 -0.31 26.62 12.99
C LEU A 217 0.31 25.35 12.40
N LEU A 218 1.26 24.74 13.11
CA LEU A 218 1.88 23.49 12.70
C LEU A 218 0.84 22.36 12.55
N LYS A 219 -0.07 22.20 13.50
CA LYS A 219 -1.16 21.21 13.38
C LYS A 219 -1.97 21.38 12.11
N ARG A 220 -2.29 22.61 11.69
CA ARG A 220 -3.06 22.89 10.46
C ARG A 220 -2.27 22.61 9.17
N VAL A 221 -0.95 22.56 9.24
CA VAL A 221 -0.10 22.22 8.08
C VAL A 221 0.03 20.69 7.94
N ILE A 222 -0.03 19.95 9.05
CA ILE A 222 0.15 18.49 9.06
C ILE A 222 -1.17 17.76 8.75
N PHE A 223 -2.32 18.32 9.11
CA PHE A 223 -3.66 17.71 8.97
C PHE A 223 -4.56 18.51 8.03
#